data_807891f4229dce955e2a262e5ee77ebd
#
_entry.id   807891f4229dce955e2a262e5ee77ebd
#
_cell.length_a   1.000
_cell.length_b   1.000
_cell.length_c   1.000
_cell.angle_alpha   90.00
_cell.angle_beta   90.00
_cell.angle_gamma   90.00
#
_symmetry.space_group_name_H-M   'P 1'
#
loop_
_entity.id
_entity.type
_entity.pdbx_description
1 polymer ?
#
loop_
_entity_poly.entity_id
_entity_poly.type
_entity_poly.pdbx_seq_one_letter_code
_entity_poly.pdbx_strand_id
1 'polypeptide(L)'
;MIRLEKENPLVSIITPCYNGENVMHRLLDSILSQTYSNIEFILINDGSTDHSEEIWYQYEKKFNEKGIKTIYIHQRNQGLGAAINAGLKVFTGDYLCWPDIDDYFEDTSVEKRVNFLETHKEYGSVSSDANQYMEDNLSEPVGTMASWLKHKEDEWQFEWLLKGQSLFCPGCHMLRTTSFLDVNPDRYIYPARRGQNNQMLLPIYYKYKHGFIDEPLYNYIV
;
A
#
# COMPACT_ATOMS: atom_id res chain seq x y z
N MET A 1 -15.72 -20.52 16.03
CA MET A 1 -16.39 -19.21 16.18
C MET A 1 -16.57 -18.67 14.77
N ILE A 2 -17.80 -18.66 14.24
CA ILE A 2 -18.09 -18.14 12.88
C ILE A 2 -17.89 -16.63 12.98
N ARG A 3 -16.85 -16.11 12.33
CA ARG A 3 -16.64 -14.65 12.19
C ARG A 3 -17.75 -14.14 11.30
N LEU A 4 -18.66 -13.33 11.82
CA LEU A 4 -19.62 -12.62 11.00
C LEU A 4 -18.85 -11.84 9.93
N GLU A 5 -19.19 -12.04 8.67
CA GLU A 5 -18.60 -11.26 7.57
C GLU A 5 -18.88 -9.77 7.86
N LYS A 6 -17.83 -8.95 7.89
CA LYS A 6 -17.99 -7.51 7.97
C LYS A 6 -18.49 -7.06 6.60
N GLU A 7 -19.65 -6.43 6.55
CA GLU A 7 -20.20 -5.87 5.29
C GLU A 7 -19.27 -4.84 4.63
N ASN A 8 -18.32 -4.27 5.35
CA ASN A 8 -17.40 -3.24 4.87
C ASN A 8 -16.08 -3.27 5.68
N PRO A 9 -15.13 -4.18 5.40
CA PRO A 9 -13.89 -4.30 6.18
C PRO A 9 -13.02 -3.04 6.09
N LEU A 10 -12.33 -2.68 7.18
CA LEU A 10 -11.46 -1.50 7.23
C LEU A 10 -10.15 -1.76 6.49
N VAL A 11 -9.74 -0.82 5.65
CA VAL A 11 -8.43 -0.84 4.96
C VAL A 11 -7.52 0.21 5.57
N SER A 12 -6.37 -0.21 6.11
CA SER A 12 -5.31 0.70 6.54
C SER A 12 -4.35 0.96 5.38
N ILE A 13 -4.10 2.24 5.11
CA ILE A 13 -3.09 2.69 4.15
C ILE A 13 -1.98 3.40 4.93
N ILE A 14 -0.78 2.83 4.96
CA ILE A 14 0.40 3.38 5.64
C ILE A 14 1.31 4.00 4.60
N THR A 15 1.60 5.29 4.73
CA THR A 15 2.47 6.00 3.79
C THR A 15 3.56 6.77 4.52
N PRO A 16 4.83 6.37 4.36
CA PRO A 16 5.99 7.19 4.74
C PRO A 16 6.13 8.41 3.84
N CYS A 17 6.47 9.55 4.44
CA CYS A 17 6.74 10.79 3.72
C CYS A 17 8.03 11.44 4.25
N TYR A 18 8.94 11.75 3.34
CA TYR A 18 10.11 12.58 3.62
C TYR A 18 10.34 13.54 2.46
N ASN A 19 10.17 14.84 2.71
CA ASN A 19 10.30 15.91 1.71
C ASN A 19 9.42 15.65 0.47
N GLY A 20 8.12 15.43 0.69
CA GLY A 20 7.14 15.09 -0.35
C GLY A 20 6.34 16.28 -0.90
N GLU A 21 6.68 17.55 -0.60
CA GLU A 21 5.87 18.73 -0.91
C GLU A 21 5.42 18.80 -2.38
N ASN A 22 6.25 18.35 -3.32
CA ASN A 22 5.96 18.42 -4.73
C ASN A 22 5.13 17.27 -5.29
N VAL A 23 5.04 16.15 -4.56
CA VAL A 23 4.48 14.90 -5.10
C VAL A 23 3.29 14.36 -4.30
N MET A 24 3.24 14.59 -2.99
CA MET A 24 2.29 13.95 -2.08
C MET A 24 0.81 14.20 -2.42
N HIS A 25 0.49 15.31 -3.07
CA HIS A 25 -0.89 15.64 -3.45
C HIS A 25 -1.51 14.58 -4.36
N ARG A 26 -0.70 13.92 -5.24
CA ARG A 26 -1.19 12.87 -6.14
C ARG A 26 -1.77 11.69 -5.35
N LEU A 27 -1.02 11.17 -4.39
CA LEU A 27 -1.49 10.08 -3.54
C LEU A 27 -2.68 10.51 -2.68
N LEU A 28 -2.60 11.69 -2.04
CA LEU A 28 -3.65 12.16 -1.14
C LEU A 28 -4.98 12.39 -1.87
N ASP A 29 -4.96 12.98 -3.07
CA ASP A 29 -6.14 13.14 -3.91
C ASP A 29 -6.68 11.79 -4.37
N SER A 30 -5.82 10.83 -4.73
CA SER A 30 -6.22 9.48 -5.15
C SER A 30 -6.86 8.66 -4.03
N ILE A 31 -6.46 8.85 -2.78
CA ILE A 31 -7.12 8.23 -1.63
C ILE A 31 -8.49 8.89 -1.38
N LEU A 32 -8.55 10.21 -1.53
CA LEU A 32 -9.83 10.92 -1.44
C LEU A 32 -10.81 10.53 -2.56
N SER A 33 -10.37 10.16 -3.74
CA SER A 33 -11.24 9.75 -4.85
C SER A 33 -11.67 8.28 -4.80
N GLN A 34 -11.12 7.46 -3.90
CA GLN A 34 -11.48 6.05 -3.82
C GLN A 34 -13.00 5.82 -3.71
N THR A 35 -13.51 4.86 -4.49
CA THR A 35 -14.89 4.38 -4.41
C THR A 35 -15.17 3.63 -3.12
N TYR A 36 -14.15 3.05 -2.52
CA TYR A 36 -14.21 2.38 -1.22
C TYR A 36 -14.08 3.38 -0.07
N SER A 37 -15.05 3.40 0.84
CA SER A 37 -15.14 4.46 1.86
C SER A 37 -14.55 4.12 3.23
N ASN A 38 -14.45 2.82 3.60
CA ASN A 38 -13.97 2.42 4.93
C ASN A 38 -12.44 2.31 4.98
N ILE A 39 -11.78 3.45 4.95
CA ILE A 39 -10.33 3.60 4.95
C ILE A 39 -9.87 4.30 6.22
N GLU A 40 -8.75 3.85 6.80
CA GLU A 40 -7.91 4.65 7.68
C GLU A 40 -6.60 4.97 6.97
N PHE A 41 -6.23 6.23 6.94
CA PHE A 41 -4.99 6.69 6.32
C PHE A 41 -3.98 7.09 7.39
N ILE A 42 -2.78 6.53 7.32
CA ILE A 42 -1.71 6.71 8.30
C ILE A 42 -0.51 7.32 7.58
N LEU A 43 -0.29 8.62 7.78
CA LEU A 43 0.86 9.33 7.22
C LEU A 43 1.97 9.43 8.26
N ILE A 44 3.16 8.98 7.88
CA ILE A 44 4.35 9.10 8.71
C ILE A 44 5.28 10.13 8.10
N ASN A 45 5.34 11.32 8.69
CA ASN A 45 6.34 12.33 8.35
C ASN A 45 7.67 11.94 9.01
N ASP A 46 8.60 11.42 8.21
CA ASP A 46 9.94 10.99 8.66
C ASP A 46 10.93 12.18 8.73
N GLY A 47 10.49 13.27 9.36
CA GLY A 47 11.32 14.44 9.61
C GLY A 47 11.54 15.31 8.37
N SER A 48 10.49 15.55 7.57
CA SER A 48 10.55 16.49 6.43
C SER A 48 10.97 17.90 6.88
N THR A 49 11.69 18.57 6.00
CA THR A 49 12.19 19.94 6.21
C THR A 49 11.63 20.92 5.18
N ASP A 50 10.77 20.45 4.29
CA ASP A 50 10.00 21.17 3.30
C ASP A 50 8.58 21.48 3.81
N HIS A 51 7.65 21.86 2.93
CA HIS A 51 6.26 22.18 3.27
C HIS A 51 5.33 20.97 3.34
N SER A 52 5.85 19.74 3.41
CA SER A 52 5.02 18.51 3.49
C SER A 52 4.03 18.53 4.66
N GLU A 53 4.43 19.06 5.83
CA GLU A 53 3.57 19.11 7.01
C GLU A 53 2.41 20.09 6.84
N GLU A 54 2.65 21.28 6.27
CA GLU A 54 1.62 22.28 5.99
C GLU A 54 0.60 21.76 4.96
N ILE A 55 1.07 21.05 3.94
CA ILE A 55 0.22 20.40 2.95
C ILE A 55 -0.63 19.34 3.62
N TRP A 56 -0.03 18.51 4.48
CA TRP A 56 -0.79 17.49 5.23
C TRP A 56 -1.96 18.10 6.00
N TYR A 57 -1.76 19.16 6.77
CA TYR A 57 -2.85 19.76 7.56
C TYR A 57 -4.00 20.34 6.70
N GLN A 58 -3.74 20.69 5.44
CA GLN A 58 -4.80 21.08 4.50
C GLN A 58 -5.59 19.84 4.05
N TYR A 59 -4.91 18.71 3.79
CA TYR A 59 -5.54 17.47 3.38
C TYR A 59 -6.28 16.76 4.52
N GLU A 60 -5.76 16.81 5.73
CA GLU A 60 -6.42 16.21 6.91
C GLU A 60 -7.86 16.71 7.08
N LYS A 61 -8.12 18.00 6.79
CA LYS A 61 -9.49 18.54 6.80
C LYS A 61 -10.37 17.89 5.74
N LYS A 62 -9.87 17.70 4.52
CA LYS A 62 -10.60 17.04 3.43
C LYS A 62 -10.89 15.56 3.77
N PHE A 63 -9.92 14.85 4.36
CA PHE A 63 -10.11 13.47 4.83
C PHE A 63 -11.20 13.38 5.89
N ASN A 64 -11.16 14.28 6.88
CA ASN A 64 -12.17 14.35 7.95
C ASN A 64 -13.57 14.65 7.39
N GLU A 65 -13.70 15.59 6.44
CA GLU A 65 -14.95 15.92 5.76
C GLU A 65 -15.51 14.72 4.98
N LYS A 66 -14.66 13.88 4.42
CA LYS A 66 -15.03 12.64 3.72
C LYS A 66 -15.29 11.46 4.69
N GLY A 67 -15.04 11.64 5.98
CA GLY A 67 -15.20 10.58 7.00
C GLY A 67 -14.10 9.53 7.00
N ILE A 68 -12.97 9.78 6.35
CA ILE A 68 -11.79 8.91 6.38
C ILE A 68 -11.02 9.19 7.69
N LYS A 69 -10.82 8.14 8.48
CA LYS A 69 -10.00 8.23 9.70
C LYS A 69 -8.55 8.47 9.34
N THR A 70 -7.91 9.46 9.98
CA THR A 70 -6.49 9.77 9.77
C THR A 70 -5.67 9.57 11.04
N ILE A 71 -4.42 9.14 10.86
CA ILE A 71 -3.40 9.11 11.91
C ILE A 71 -2.15 9.79 11.31
N TYR A 72 -1.69 10.86 11.96
CA TYR A 72 -0.44 11.54 11.59
C TYR A 72 0.63 11.28 12.64
N ILE A 73 1.79 10.83 12.18
CA ILE A 73 2.96 10.60 13.03
C ILE A 73 4.12 11.43 12.47
N HIS A 74 4.64 12.34 13.29
CA HIS A 74 5.89 13.03 13.01
C HIS A 74 7.01 12.41 13.83
N GLN A 75 8.07 12.01 13.17
CA GLN A 75 9.27 11.48 13.82
C GLN A 75 10.54 12.15 13.27
N ARG A 76 11.66 12.07 14.02
CA ARG A 76 12.96 12.40 13.46
C ARG A 76 13.29 11.43 12.34
N ASN A 77 13.91 11.87 11.26
CA ASN A 77 14.27 11.02 10.14
C ASN A 77 15.09 9.79 10.58
N GLN A 78 14.54 8.63 10.34
CA GLN A 78 15.12 7.33 10.64
C GLN A 78 15.09 6.38 9.43
N GLY A 79 14.58 6.88 8.29
CA GLY A 79 14.49 6.16 7.03
C GLY A 79 13.22 5.33 6.87
N LEU A 80 12.99 4.90 5.63
CA LEU A 80 11.75 4.27 5.15
C LEU A 80 11.28 3.11 6.04
N GLY A 81 12.18 2.19 6.40
CA GLY A 81 11.80 1.02 7.21
C GLY A 81 11.34 1.40 8.63
N ALA A 82 11.94 2.42 9.24
CA ALA A 82 11.53 2.92 10.54
C ALA A 82 10.17 3.64 10.46
N ALA A 83 9.94 4.39 9.39
CA ALA A 83 8.65 5.04 9.16
C ALA A 83 7.52 4.03 8.94
N ILE A 84 7.76 2.98 8.14
CA ILE A 84 6.80 1.87 8.01
C ILE A 84 6.51 1.24 9.37
N ASN A 85 7.53 0.98 10.20
CA ASN A 85 7.35 0.42 11.54
C ASN A 85 6.49 1.30 12.46
N ALA A 86 6.59 2.62 12.34
CA ALA A 86 5.72 3.53 13.09
C ALA A 86 4.24 3.33 12.71
N GLY A 87 3.95 3.19 11.41
CA GLY A 87 2.59 2.88 10.93
C GLY A 87 2.12 1.48 11.31
N LEU A 88 2.99 0.46 11.21
CA LEU A 88 2.66 -0.91 11.59
C LEU A 88 2.27 -1.08 13.06
N LYS A 89 2.73 -0.20 13.95
CA LYS A 89 2.35 -0.22 15.38
C LYS A 89 0.92 0.23 15.64
N VAL A 90 0.37 1.07 14.78
CA VAL A 90 -0.90 1.78 15.04
C VAL A 90 -2.04 1.39 14.11
N PHE A 91 -1.79 0.73 12.99
CA PHE A 91 -2.85 0.35 12.05
C PHE A 91 -3.85 -0.62 12.67
N THR A 92 -5.12 -0.51 12.26
CA THR A 92 -6.22 -1.29 12.86
C THR A 92 -7.09 -2.01 11.81
N GLY A 93 -6.81 -1.81 10.52
CA GLY A 93 -7.60 -2.36 9.43
C GLY A 93 -7.58 -3.88 9.31
N ASP A 94 -8.60 -4.42 8.68
CA ASP A 94 -8.70 -5.83 8.29
C ASP A 94 -7.77 -6.13 7.10
N TYR A 95 -7.44 -5.09 6.33
CA TYR A 95 -6.49 -5.11 5.22
C TYR A 95 -5.45 -4.01 5.37
N LEU A 96 -4.26 -4.24 4.78
CA LEU A 96 -3.10 -3.36 4.86
C LEU A 96 -2.53 -3.08 3.46
N CYS A 97 -2.34 -1.79 3.13
CA CYS A 97 -1.59 -1.29 1.98
C CYS A 97 -0.48 -0.35 2.45
N TRP A 98 0.61 -0.22 1.66
CA TRP A 98 1.72 0.70 2.00
C TRP A 98 2.32 1.36 0.74
N PRO A 99 1.54 2.24 0.05
CA PRO A 99 2.01 2.94 -1.13
C PRO A 99 3.15 3.93 -0.81
N ASP A 100 4.00 4.19 -1.80
CA ASP A 100 4.96 5.28 -1.77
C ASP A 100 4.24 6.63 -1.97
N ILE A 101 4.81 7.72 -1.44
CA ILE A 101 4.16 9.05 -1.38
C ILE A 101 4.10 9.76 -2.74
N ASP A 102 4.93 9.37 -3.69
CA ASP A 102 5.09 9.95 -5.02
C ASP A 102 4.23 9.29 -6.11
N ASP A 103 3.61 8.16 -5.77
CA ASP A 103 2.72 7.40 -6.63
C ASP A 103 1.23 7.70 -6.36
N TYR A 104 0.29 7.03 -7.06
CA TYR A 104 -1.13 7.18 -6.78
C TYR A 104 -1.98 5.98 -7.23
N PHE A 105 -3.17 5.84 -6.61
CA PHE A 105 -4.14 4.80 -6.91
C PHE A 105 -5.10 5.18 -8.04
N GLU A 106 -5.62 4.21 -8.78
CA GLU A 106 -6.86 4.36 -9.54
C GLU A 106 -8.07 4.37 -8.59
N ASP A 107 -9.14 5.06 -8.96
CA ASP A 107 -10.31 5.30 -8.09
C ASP A 107 -10.96 4.03 -7.53
N THR A 108 -10.92 2.92 -8.25
CA THR A 108 -11.51 1.62 -7.85
C THR A 108 -10.49 0.66 -7.23
N SER A 109 -9.27 1.10 -7.01
CA SER A 109 -8.14 0.26 -6.60
C SER A 109 -8.38 -0.48 -5.30
N VAL A 110 -8.80 0.24 -4.25
CA VAL A 110 -9.04 -0.36 -2.94
C VAL A 110 -10.25 -1.30 -3.00
N GLU A 111 -11.36 -0.89 -3.63
CA GLU A 111 -12.58 -1.68 -3.76
C GLU A 111 -12.34 -3.03 -4.45
N LYS A 112 -11.66 -3.02 -5.59
CA LYS A 112 -11.39 -4.26 -6.36
C LYS A 112 -10.52 -5.23 -5.58
N ARG A 113 -9.48 -4.74 -4.90
CA ARG A 113 -8.60 -5.59 -4.08
C ARG A 113 -9.29 -6.13 -2.83
N VAL A 114 -10.15 -5.33 -2.17
CA VAL A 114 -11.01 -5.82 -1.08
C VAL A 114 -11.95 -6.90 -1.58
N ASN A 115 -12.67 -6.66 -2.68
CA ASN A 115 -13.62 -7.61 -3.25
C ASN A 115 -12.93 -8.94 -3.64
N PHE A 116 -11.72 -8.87 -4.20
CA PHE A 116 -10.93 -10.07 -4.47
C PHE A 116 -10.66 -10.87 -3.19
N LEU A 117 -10.12 -10.22 -2.16
CA LEU A 117 -9.80 -10.90 -0.91
C LEU A 117 -11.06 -11.37 -0.14
N GLU A 118 -12.19 -10.67 -0.25
CA GLU A 118 -13.45 -11.11 0.36
C GLU A 118 -14.04 -12.34 -0.32
N THR A 119 -13.88 -12.48 -1.64
CA THR A 119 -14.35 -13.63 -2.40
C THR A 119 -13.38 -14.83 -2.39
N HIS A 120 -12.11 -14.60 -2.04
CA HIS A 120 -11.05 -15.62 -2.01
C HIS A 120 -10.42 -15.68 -0.61
N LYS A 121 -11.10 -16.33 0.33
CA LYS A 121 -10.71 -16.35 1.76
C LYS A 121 -9.39 -17.09 2.04
N GLU A 122 -8.98 -17.97 1.14
CA GLU A 122 -7.72 -18.74 1.22
C GLU A 122 -6.47 -17.93 0.84
N TYR A 123 -6.65 -16.72 0.25
CA TYR A 123 -5.53 -15.86 -0.12
C TYR A 123 -5.12 -14.93 1.02
N GLY A 124 -3.82 -14.87 1.30
CA GLY A 124 -3.24 -13.97 2.30
C GLY A 124 -2.98 -12.57 1.78
N SER A 125 -2.89 -12.42 0.45
CA SER A 125 -2.59 -11.15 -0.21
C SER A 125 -3.10 -11.14 -1.65
N VAL A 126 -3.20 -9.93 -2.20
CA VAL A 126 -3.47 -9.69 -3.62
C VAL A 126 -2.61 -8.54 -4.12
N SER A 127 -2.21 -8.57 -5.38
CA SER A 127 -1.68 -7.42 -6.10
C SER A 127 -2.49 -7.12 -7.36
N SER A 128 -2.35 -5.92 -7.86
CA SER A 128 -2.81 -5.50 -9.18
C SER A 128 -1.62 -5.08 -10.04
N ASP A 129 -1.79 -5.01 -11.36
CA ASP A 129 -0.80 -4.34 -12.20
C ASP A 129 -0.75 -2.82 -11.88
N ALA A 130 0.26 -2.13 -12.42
CA ALA A 130 0.40 -0.69 -12.34
C ALA A 130 0.82 -0.11 -13.69
N ASN A 131 0.26 1.05 -14.04
CA ASN A 131 0.82 1.87 -15.10
C ASN A 131 2.16 2.46 -14.66
N GLN A 132 3.09 2.61 -15.59
CA GLN A 132 4.34 3.33 -15.39
C GLN A 132 4.28 4.66 -16.11
N TYR A 133 4.58 5.74 -15.41
CA TYR A 133 4.68 7.08 -15.99
C TYR A 133 6.07 7.64 -15.76
N MET A 134 6.53 8.46 -16.71
CA MET A 134 7.71 9.28 -16.50
C MET A 134 7.30 10.56 -15.76
N GLU A 135 8.11 11.01 -14.78
CA GLU A 135 7.81 12.23 -13.98
C GLU A 135 7.57 13.47 -14.84
N ASP A 136 8.24 13.58 -15.98
CA ASP A 136 8.11 14.68 -16.93
C ASP A 136 6.90 14.54 -17.89
N ASN A 137 6.22 13.39 -17.92
CA ASN A 137 5.04 13.14 -18.75
C ASN A 137 4.05 12.19 -18.07
N LEU A 138 3.09 12.76 -17.34
CA LEU A 138 2.03 12.00 -16.65
C LEU A 138 0.75 11.83 -17.50
N SER A 139 0.78 12.24 -18.79
CA SER A 139 -0.42 12.15 -19.64
C SER A 139 -0.61 10.75 -20.26
N GLU A 140 0.48 10.02 -20.49
CA GLU A 140 0.46 8.70 -21.12
C GLU A 140 1.43 7.75 -20.41
N PRO A 141 0.99 6.53 -20.02
CA PRO A 141 1.88 5.55 -19.43
C PRO A 141 2.87 5.01 -20.47
N VAL A 142 4.11 4.77 -20.06
CA VAL A 142 5.14 4.15 -20.90
C VAL A 142 5.01 2.62 -20.97
N GLY A 143 4.15 2.03 -20.15
CA GLY A 143 3.89 0.59 -20.09
C GLY A 143 3.21 0.20 -18.78
N THR A 144 3.17 -1.10 -18.50
CA THR A 144 2.73 -1.61 -17.19
C THR A 144 3.82 -2.45 -16.52
N MET A 145 3.80 -2.45 -15.19
CA MET A 145 4.85 -3.10 -14.39
C MET A 145 4.85 -4.61 -14.50
N ALA A 146 3.68 -5.23 -14.66
CA ALA A 146 3.56 -6.68 -14.74
C ALA A 146 3.64 -7.24 -16.17
N SER A 147 3.80 -6.41 -17.20
CA SER A 147 3.80 -6.83 -18.61
C SER A 147 4.89 -7.86 -18.97
N TRP A 148 6.03 -7.83 -18.29
CA TRP A 148 7.15 -8.74 -18.50
C TRP A 148 7.18 -9.93 -17.52
N LEU A 149 6.29 -9.95 -16.50
CA LEU A 149 6.23 -10.99 -15.48
C LEU A 149 5.48 -12.21 -16.02
N LYS A 150 6.18 -13.32 -16.24
CA LYS A 150 5.61 -14.55 -16.78
C LYS A 150 4.78 -15.36 -15.77
N HIS A 151 5.01 -15.12 -14.49
CA HIS A 151 4.47 -15.88 -13.37
C HIS A 151 3.61 -15.03 -12.43
N LYS A 152 3.08 -13.90 -12.93
CA LYS A 152 2.28 -12.96 -12.14
C LYS A 152 0.98 -13.58 -11.58
N GLU A 153 0.44 -14.60 -12.27
CA GLU A 153 -0.81 -15.28 -11.88
C GLU A 153 -0.57 -16.54 -11.03
N ASP A 154 0.69 -16.96 -10.82
CA ASP A 154 0.97 -18.10 -9.96
C ASP A 154 0.58 -17.78 -8.50
N GLU A 155 -0.21 -18.66 -7.88
CA GLU A 155 -0.67 -18.45 -6.51
C GLU A 155 0.46 -18.52 -5.46
N TRP A 156 1.61 -19.12 -5.81
CA TRP A 156 2.76 -19.30 -4.93
C TRP A 156 3.93 -18.44 -5.40
N GLN A 157 3.99 -17.19 -4.90
CA GLN A 157 4.90 -16.16 -5.36
C GLN A 157 6.28 -16.16 -4.67
N PHE A 158 6.51 -17.00 -3.65
CA PHE A 158 7.75 -16.98 -2.85
C PHE A 158 9.02 -17.14 -3.69
N GLU A 159 9.08 -18.19 -4.54
CA GLU A 159 10.25 -18.41 -5.38
C GLU A 159 10.42 -17.34 -6.46
N TRP A 160 9.31 -16.84 -7.00
CA TRP A 160 9.35 -15.80 -8.03
C TRP A 160 9.87 -14.47 -7.47
N LEU A 161 9.48 -14.13 -6.23
CA LEU A 161 10.01 -12.94 -5.55
C LEU A 161 11.52 -13.07 -5.29
N LEU A 162 12.00 -14.23 -4.85
CA LEU A 162 13.44 -14.48 -4.67
C LEU A 162 14.23 -14.41 -5.98
N LYS A 163 13.62 -14.78 -7.09
CA LYS A 163 14.22 -14.71 -8.45
C LYS A 163 14.09 -13.33 -9.09
N GLY A 164 13.46 -12.35 -8.42
CA GLY A 164 13.17 -11.03 -9.00
C GLY A 164 12.14 -11.07 -10.14
N GLN A 165 11.24 -12.05 -10.13
CA GLN A 165 10.22 -12.28 -11.17
C GLN A 165 8.79 -12.15 -10.62
N SER A 166 8.62 -11.47 -9.51
CA SER A 166 7.34 -11.09 -8.92
C SER A 166 7.19 -9.58 -8.92
N LEU A 167 5.96 -9.10 -8.88
CA LEU A 167 5.68 -7.68 -8.77
C LEU A 167 6.22 -7.14 -7.42
N PHE A 168 6.96 -6.03 -7.47
CA PHE A 168 7.66 -5.49 -6.31
C PHE A 168 7.18 -4.11 -5.87
N CYS A 169 6.32 -3.47 -6.64
CA CYS A 169 5.78 -2.13 -6.33
C CYS A 169 4.88 -2.18 -5.08
N PRO A 170 5.18 -1.42 -4.01
CA PRO A 170 4.46 -1.56 -2.74
C PRO A 170 2.98 -1.19 -2.84
N GLY A 171 2.65 -0.14 -3.58
CA GLY A 171 1.27 0.34 -3.73
C GLY A 171 0.36 -0.61 -4.51
N CYS A 172 0.93 -1.58 -5.25
CA CYS A 172 0.15 -2.62 -5.93
C CYS A 172 -0.44 -3.65 -4.98
N HIS A 173 0.08 -3.79 -3.76
CA HIS A 173 -0.24 -4.89 -2.85
C HIS A 173 -1.30 -4.52 -1.81
N MET A 174 -2.13 -5.50 -1.48
CA MET A 174 -2.99 -5.49 -0.30
C MET A 174 -2.82 -6.81 0.45
N LEU A 175 -2.52 -6.73 1.75
CA LEU A 175 -2.38 -7.88 2.63
C LEU A 175 -3.63 -8.04 3.51
N ARG A 176 -4.02 -9.29 3.74
CA ARG A 176 -4.97 -9.63 4.80
C ARG A 176 -4.25 -9.48 6.15
N THR A 177 -4.76 -8.62 7.04
CA THR A 177 -4.12 -8.34 8.33
C THR A 177 -3.90 -9.60 9.17
N THR A 178 -4.85 -10.53 9.17
CA THR A 178 -4.69 -11.80 9.91
C THR A 178 -3.52 -12.63 9.37
N SER A 179 -3.32 -12.68 8.06
CA SER A 179 -2.18 -13.37 7.44
C SER A 179 -0.86 -12.65 7.72
N PHE A 180 -0.86 -11.31 7.68
CA PHE A 180 0.32 -10.51 8.01
C PHE A 180 0.74 -10.70 9.47
N LEU A 181 -0.20 -10.64 10.42
CA LEU A 181 0.08 -10.81 11.85
C LEU A 181 0.48 -12.25 12.23
N ASP A 182 0.04 -13.24 11.48
CA ASP A 182 0.43 -14.63 11.69
C ASP A 182 1.92 -14.88 11.34
N VAL A 183 2.47 -14.16 10.38
CA VAL A 183 3.88 -14.26 9.99
C VAL A 183 4.77 -13.13 10.56
N ASN A 184 4.15 -12.05 11.05
CA ASN A 184 4.82 -10.90 11.65
C ASN A 184 4.05 -10.42 12.90
N PRO A 185 4.00 -11.22 13.98
CA PRO A 185 3.22 -10.90 15.18
C PRO A 185 3.72 -9.65 15.91
N ASP A 186 5.00 -9.34 15.79
CA ASP A 186 5.62 -8.17 16.42
C ASP A 186 5.34 -6.86 15.68
N ARG A 187 4.69 -6.90 14.51
CA ARG A 187 4.43 -5.72 13.65
C ARG A 187 5.69 -4.92 13.39
N TYR A 188 6.75 -5.63 13.03
CA TYR A 188 8.08 -5.02 12.89
C TYR A 188 8.83 -5.60 11.69
N ILE A 189 9.44 -4.72 10.90
CA ILE A 189 10.43 -5.07 9.88
C ILE A 189 11.78 -4.47 10.25
N TYR A 190 12.88 -5.09 9.82
CA TYR A 190 14.20 -4.52 10.05
C TYR A 190 14.32 -3.15 9.34
N PRO A 191 14.70 -2.07 10.03
CA PRO A 191 14.70 -0.71 9.49
C PRO A 191 15.91 -0.46 8.59
N ALA A 192 16.03 -1.28 7.53
CA ALA A 192 17.04 -1.09 6.49
C ALA A 192 16.69 0.09 5.57
N ARG A 193 17.67 0.59 4.84
CA ARG A 193 17.46 1.64 3.83
C ARG A 193 16.74 1.12 2.56
N ARG A 194 16.74 -0.19 2.33
CA ARG A 194 16.14 -0.86 1.16
C ARG A 194 15.63 -2.24 1.56
N GLY A 195 14.74 -2.82 0.76
CA GLY A 195 14.25 -4.19 0.94
C GLY A 195 13.06 -4.31 1.91
N GLN A 196 12.36 -3.23 2.21
CA GLN A 196 11.15 -3.23 3.05
C GLN A 196 10.06 -4.11 2.43
N ASN A 197 9.85 -4.00 1.12
CA ASN A 197 8.85 -4.78 0.40
C ASN A 197 9.13 -6.28 0.49
N ASN A 198 10.39 -6.71 0.38
CA ASN A 198 10.75 -8.11 0.59
C ASN A 198 10.39 -8.59 2.00
N GLN A 199 10.61 -7.77 3.02
CA GLN A 199 10.30 -8.14 4.40
C GLN A 199 8.80 -8.21 4.66
N MET A 200 8.01 -7.39 3.96
CA MET A 200 6.54 -7.44 4.01
C MET A 200 5.98 -8.65 3.26
N LEU A 201 6.54 -8.95 2.09
CA LEU A 201 5.96 -9.93 1.14
C LEU A 201 6.49 -11.35 1.32
N LEU A 202 7.80 -11.56 1.53
CA LEU A 202 8.40 -12.90 1.58
C LEU A 202 7.73 -13.84 2.60
N PRO A 203 7.47 -13.41 3.86
CA PRO A 203 6.81 -14.29 4.83
C PRO A 203 5.37 -14.65 4.44
N ILE A 204 4.65 -13.70 3.81
CA ILE A 204 3.29 -13.93 3.30
C ILE A 204 3.33 -14.93 2.14
N TYR A 205 4.18 -14.72 1.15
CA TYR A 205 4.29 -15.56 -0.04
C TYR A 205 4.79 -16.98 0.27
N TYR A 206 5.56 -17.13 1.35
CA TYR A 206 5.98 -18.44 1.84
C TYR A 206 4.83 -19.29 2.42
N LYS A 207 3.89 -18.63 3.08
CA LYS A 207 2.85 -19.32 3.86
C LYS A 207 1.47 -19.31 3.22
N TYR A 208 1.17 -18.29 2.43
CA TYR A 208 -0.17 -18.02 1.89
C TYR A 208 -0.17 -17.91 0.37
N LYS A 209 -1.30 -18.25 -0.22
CA LYS A 209 -1.58 -17.93 -1.62
C LYS A 209 -1.61 -16.43 -1.84
N HIS A 210 -1.16 -16.01 -3.01
CA HIS A 210 -1.20 -14.63 -3.50
C HIS A 210 -2.06 -14.56 -4.75
N GLY A 211 -2.98 -13.60 -4.82
CA GLY A 211 -3.81 -13.34 -5.98
C GLY A 211 -3.25 -12.22 -6.85
N PHE A 212 -3.59 -12.24 -8.13
CA PHE A 212 -3.25 -11.17 -9.06
C PHE A 212 -4.50 -10.69 -9.80
N ILE A 213 -4.69 -9.37 -9.84
CA ILE A 213 -5.73 -8.71 -10.64
C ILE A 213 -5.04 -8.12 -11.87
N ASP A 214 -5.33 -8.65 -13.05
CA ASP A 214 -4.73 -8.21 -14.32
C ASP A 214 -5.36 -6.90 -14.82
N GLU A 215 -5.33 -5.89 -13.96
CA GLU A 215 -5.73 -4.51 -14.24
C GLU A 215 -4.73 -3.56 -13.60
N PRO A 216 -4.34 -2.45 -14.28
CA PRO A 216 -3.48 -1.42 -13.68
C PRO A 216 -4.31 -0.57 -12.72
N LEU A 217 -4.30 -0.92 -11.42
CA LEU A 217 -5.03 -0.21 -10.37
C LEU A 217 -4.14 0.74 -9.56
N TYR A 218 -2.90 0.91 -9.98
CA TYR A 218 -1.90 1.80 -9.38
C TYR A 218 -1.09 2.50 -10.47
N ASN A 219 -0.56 3.67 -10.16
CA ASN A 219 0.24 4.48 -11.08
C ASN A 219 1.59 4.75 -10.43
N TYR A 220 2.62 4.14 -10.99
CA TYR A 220 4.01 4.22 -10.56
C TYR A 220 4.74 5.30 -11.36
N ILE A 221 5.40 6.22 -10.66
CA ILE A 221 6.13 7.34 -11.27
C ILE A 221 7.62 7.05 -11.23
N VAL A 222 8.29 7.20 -12.39
CA VAL A 222 9.72 6.90 -12.58
C VAL A 222 10.52 8.17 -12.70
#